data_294c4f60f37aeca9eabc4da9b0b728b8
#
_entry.id   294c4f60f37aeca9eabc4da9b0b728b8
#
_cell.length_a   1.000
_cell.length_b   1.000
_cell.length_c   1.000
_cell.angle_alpha   90.00
_cell.angle_beta   90.00
_cell.angle_gamma   90.00
#
_symmetry.space_group_name_H-M   'P 1'
#
loop_
_entity.id
_entity.type
_entity.pdbx_description
1 polymer ?
#
loop_
_entity_poly.entity_id
_entity_poly.type
_entity_poly.pdbx_seq_one_letter_code
_entity_poly.pdbx_strand_id
1 'polypeptide(L)' 'MRANSLALRLFLSATAWTVFILLVTGLVLSSVYRDFGF' A
#
# COMPACT_ATOMS: atom_id res chain seq x y z
N MET A 1 -15.08 11.29 -20.70
CA MET A 1 -14.73 11.58 -19.36
C MET A 1 -15.26 10.62 -18.36
N ARG A 2 -16.48 10.19 -18.55
CA ARG A 2 -17.01 9.24 -17.62
C ARG A 2 -16.30 7.92 -17.66
N ALA A 3 -15.92 7.47 -18.86
CA ALA A 3 -15.16 6.23 -18.98
C ALA A 3 -13.83 6.35 -18.26
N ASN A 4 -13.23 7.51 -18.35
CA ASN A 4 -11.96 7.75 -17.69
C ASN A 4 -12.13 7.73 -16.18
N SER A 5 -13.26 8.20 -15.71
CA SER A 5 -13.52 8.23 -14.28
C SER A 5 -13.55 6.82 -13.71
N LEU A 6 -14.16 5.90 -14.43
CA LEU A 6 -14.22 4.52 -13.97
C LEU A 6 -12.82 3.88 -13.96
N ALA A 7 -12.10 4.09 -15.03
CA ALA A 7 -10.76 3.53 -15.12
C ALA A 7 -9.86 4.13 -14.04
N LEU A 8 -9.99 5.42 -13.84
CA LEU A 8 -9.20 6.09 -12.85
C LEU A 8 -9.50 5.56 -11.45
N ARG A 9 -10.77 5.32 -11.20
CA ARG A 9 -11.17 4.81 -9.91
C ARG A 9 -10.58 3.43 -9.66
N LEU A 10 -10.61 2.60 -10.67
CA LEU A 10 -10.01 1.27 -10.55
C LEU A 10 -8.51 1.38 -10.31
N PHE A 11 -7.88 2.26 -11.06
CA PHE A 11 -6.45 2.46 -10.92
C PHE A 11 -6.10 2.94 -9.52
N LEU A 12 -6.84 3.92 -9.03
CA LEU A 12 -6.60 4.47 -7.72
C LEU A 12 -6.80 3.41 -6.64
N SER A 13 -7.83 2.62 -6.79
CA SER A 13 -8.11 1.57 -5.81
C SER A 13 -6.98 0.57 -5.75
N ALA A 14 -6.51 0.14 -6.90
CA ALA A 14 -5.42 -0.83 -6.95
C ALA A 14 -4.15 -0.23 -6.37
N THR A 15 -3.88 1.01 -6.71
CA THR A 15 -2.68 1.68 -6.22
C THR A 15 -2.75 1.85 -4.70
N ALA A 16 -3.89 2.26 -4.21
CA ALA A 16 -4.06 2.46 -2.78
C ALA A 16 -3.87 1.14 -2.03
N TRP A 17 -4.39 0.08 -2.59
CA TRP A 17 -4.25 -1.22 -1.97
C TRP A 17 -2.79 -1.66 -1.93
N THR A 18 -2.09 -1.45 -3.03
CA THR A 18 -0.69 -1.81 -3.11
C THR A 18 0.14 -1.01 -2.10
N VAL A 19 -0.12 0.28 -2.03
CA VAL A 19 0.60 1.14 -1.10
C VAL A 19 0.31 0.70 0.34
N PHE A 20 -0.94 0.37 0.60
CA PHE A 20 -1.32 -0.06 1.93
C PHE A 20 -0.55 -1.31 2.34
N ILE A 21 -0.49 -2.28 1.45
CA ILE A 21 0.22 -3.52 1.73
C ILE A 21 1.70 -3.25 1.95
N LEU A 22 2.27 -2.38 1.12
CA LEU A 22 3.68 -2.04 1.26
C LEU A 22 3.97 -1.40 2.60
N LEU A 23 3.10 -0.50 3.01
CA LEU A 23 3.28 0.19 4.28
C LEU A 23 3.19 -0.79 5.44
N VAL A 24 2.19 -1.64 5.41
CA VAL A 24 2.00 -2.61 6.48
C VAL A 24 3.20 -3.54 6.56
N THR A 25 3.64 -4.04 5.41
CA THR A 25 4.78 -4.94 5.37
C THR A 25 6.03 -4.25 5.90
N GLY A 26 6.25 -3.02 5.47
CA GLY A 26 7.41 -2.27 5.93
C GLY A 26 7.38 -2.04 7.43
N LEU A 27 6.21 -1.71 7.95
CA LEU A 27 6.07 -1.49 9.37
C LEU A 27 6.33 -2.76 10.16
N VAL A 28 5.81 -3.86 9.68
CA VAL A 28 5.99 -5.14 10.37
C VAL A 28 7.46 -5.51 10.38
N LEU A 29 8.11 -5.40 9.23
CA LEU A 29 9.51 -5.73 9.14
C LEU A 29 10.36 -4.81 10.03
N SER A 30 10.03 -3.53 10.01
CA SER A 30 10.75 -2.58 10.83
C SER A 30 10.60 -2.91 12.31
N SER A 31 9.41 -3.30 12.70
CA SER A 31 9.15 -3.65 14.07
C SER A 31 9.95 -4.88 14.49
N VAL A 32 9.99 -5.86 13.61
CA VAL A 32 10.75 -7.07 13.89
C VAL A 32 12.22 -6.76 14.01
N TYR A 33 12.74 -5.95 13.10
CA TYR A 33 14.13 -5.58 13.14
C TYR A 33 14.48 -4.83 14.42
N ARG A 34 13.60 -3.95 14.83
CA ARG A 34 13.82 -3.19 16.02
C ARG A 34 13.89 -4.09 17.24
N ASP A 35 12.93 -4.97 17.33
CA ASP A 35 12.87 -5.88 18.43
C ASP A 35 14.09 -6.74 18.49
N PHE A 36 14.58 -7.20 17.35
CA PHE A 36 15.73 -8.05 17.28
C PHE A 36 17.02 -7.27 17.46
N GLY A 37 17.08 -6.06 16.96
CA GLY A 37 18.25 -5.27 16.92
C GLY A 37 18.66 -4.81 18.29
N PHE A 38 17.86 -4.84 19.22
CA PHE A 38 18.29 -4.29 20.43
C PHE A 38 17.81 -4.70 21.49
#